data_c64072e4b4d4fa2f8ab779e52d2b8704
#
_entry.id   c64072e4b4d4fa2f8ab779e52d2b8704
#
_cell.length_a   1.000
_cell.length_b   1.000
_cell.length_c   1.000
_cell.angle_alpha   90.00
_cell.angle_beta   90.00
_cell.angle_gamma   90.00
#
_symmetry.space_group_name_H-M   'P 1'
#
loop_
_entity.id
_entity.type
_entity.pdbx_description
1 polymer ?
#
loop_
_entity_poly.entity_id
_entity_poly.type
_entity_poly.pdbx_seq_one_letter_code
_entity_poly.pdbx_strand_id
1 'polypeptide(L)'
;APARVVGRRPRVLLGAAGSVATVKVPKLALALAEVADVRVVVTEKAKTFLAKAEAYDAAAWATFQASGIEVLSDADEWDAWQEIGDDVVHVELRKWADLLVVAPLSANSLAKLANGLCDDLLSCTARAWDFDKPFVVAPAMNTAMWTHPLTATHLADLRVLGVAAVPPASKKLACGDVGPGALADVPAIVTAAGAALGEAW
;
A
#
# COMPACT_ATOMS: atom_id res chain seq x y z
N ALA A 1 -5.58 -20.45 7.57
CA ALA A 1 -5.52 -19.24 8.37
C ALA A 1 -4.07 -18.78 8.38
N PRO A 2 -3.78 -17.49 8.17
CA PRO A 2 -2.41 -16.99 8.24
C PRO A 2 -1.80 -17.29 9.62
N ALA A 3 -0.49 -17.54 9.64
CA ALA A 3 0.20 -17.82 10.88
C ALA A 3 0.20 -16.56 11.76
N ARG A 4 -0.36 -16.64 12.96
CA ARG A 4 -0.38 -15.54 13.93
C ARG A 4 1.06 -15.18 14.31
N VAL A 5 1.39 -13.90 14.25
CA VAL A 5 2.70 -13.39 14.71
C VAL A 5 2.76 -13.49 16.23
N VAL A 6 3.65 -14.34 16.76
CA VAL A 6 3.76 -14.56 18.20
C VAL A 6 5.08 -13.98 18.72
N GLY A 7 5.01 -13.22 19.82
CA GLY A 7 6.19 -12.77 20.58
C GLY A 7 6.84 -11.46 20.11
N ARG A 8 6.34 -10.81 19.03
CA ARG A 8 6.78 -9.48 18.58
C ARG A 8 5.64 -8.70 17.97
N ARG A 9 5.84 -7.41 17.74
CA ARG A 9 4.89 -6.60 16.95
C ARG A 9 4.83 -7.12 15.51
N PRO A 10 3.64 -7.16 14.88
CA PRO A 10 3.52 -7.43 13.45
C PRO A 10 4.28 -6.39 12.62
N ARG A 11 4.76 -6.78 11.46
CA ARG A 11 5.48 -5.94 10.51
C ARG A 11 4.64 -5.71 9.27
N VAL A 12 4.26 -4.48 9.03
CA VAL A 12 3.42 -4.06 7.90
C VAL A 12 4.24 -3.30 6.88
N LEU A 13 4.27 -3.78 5.66
CA LEU A 13 4.77 -3.03 4.52
C LEU A 13 3.60 -2.28 3.88
N LEU A 14 3.60 -0.96 3.96
CA LEU A 14 2.59 -0.10 3.35
C LEU A 14 3.08 0.39 1.99
N GLY A 15 2.52 -0.13 0.92
CA GLY A 15 2.74 0.35 -0.43
C GLY A 15 1.81 1.51 -0.81
N ALA A 16 2.33 2.53 -1.46
CA ALA A 16 1.54 3.65 -1.96
C ALA A 16 1.77 3.87 -3.46
N ALA A 17 0.71 3.70 -4.24
CA ALA A 17 0.72 3.94 -5.68
C ALA A 17 0.31 5.37 -6.03
N GLY A 18 0.56 5.79 -7.27
CA GLY A 18 0.26 7.14 -7.77
C GLY A 18 -1.23 7.45 -7.82
N SER A 19 -1.77 7.98 -6.74
CA SER A 19 -3.15 8.47 -6.60
C SER A 19 -3.14 9.77 -5.80
N VAL A 20 -4.08 10.68 -6.07
CA VAL A 20 -4.28 11.87 -5.21
C VAL A 20 -4.47 11.47 -3.74
N ALA A 21 -5.06 10.30 -3.48
CA ALA A 21 -5.26 9.79 -2.13
C ALA A 21 -3.96 9.49 -1.36
N THR A 22 -2.79 9.49 -2.02
CA THR A 22 -1.47 9.34 -1.39
C THR A 22 -1.18 10.42 -0.36
N VAL A 23 -1.82 11.59 -0.43
CA VAL A 23 -1.75 12.62 0.61
C VAL A 23 -2.20 12.12 2.00
N LYS A 24 -2.93 11.00 2.06
CA LYS A 24 -3.40 10.37 3.31
C LYS A 24 -2.43 9.33 3.87
N VAL A 25 -1.38 8.97 3.13
CA VAL A 25 -0.40 7.95 3.54
C VAL A 25 0.23 8.26 4.90
N PRO A 26 0.63 9.51 5.23
CA PRO A 26 1.15 9.82 6.54
C PRO A 26 0.20 9.41 7.68
N LYS A 27 -1.09 9.78 7.57
CA LYS A 27 -2.10 9.42 8.57
C LYS A 27 -2.34 7.91 8.66
N LEU A 28 -2.34 7.21 7.53
CA LEU A 28 -2.50 5.75 7.49
C LEU A 28 -1.28 5.04 8.10
N ALA A 29 -0.07 5.47 7.75
CA ALA A 29 1.17 4.91 8.28
C ALA A 29 1.24 5.07 9.81
N LEU A 30 0.89 6.27 10.32
CA LEU A 30 0.83 6.52 11.77
C LEU A 30 -0.20 5.63 12.47
N ALA A 31 -1.40 5.49 11.90
CA ALA A 31 -2.44 4.63 12.48
C ALA A 31 -2.03 3.15 12.51
N LEU A 32 -1.35 2.67 11.48
CA LEU A 32 -0.77 1.32 11.46
C LEU A 32 0.39 1.19 12.46
N ALA A 33 1.17 2.25 12.66
CA ALA A 33 2.31 2.26 13.59
C ALA A 33 1.87 2.20 15.07
N GLU A 34 0.62 2.49 15.40
CA GLU A 34 0.09 2.27 16.75
C GLU A 34 0.08 0.78 17.12
N VAL A 35 -0.12 -0.11 16.14
CA VAL A 35 -0.33 -1.56 16.34
C VAL A 35 0.76 -2.44 15.72
N ALA A 36 1.57 -1.93 14.82
CA ALA A 36 2.59 -2.68 14.06
C ALA A 36 3.89 -1.88 13.88
N ASP A 37 4.96 -2.55 13.49
CA ASP A 37 6.14 -1.90 12.91
C ASP A 37 5.85 -1.66 11.43
N VAL A 38 6.08 -0.43 10.95
CA VAL A 38 5.69 -0.01 9.59
C VAL A 38 6.89 0.44 8.79
N ARG A 39 6.98 -0.01 7.55
CA ARG A 39 7.79 0.58 6.48
C ARG A 39 6.87 0.99 5.34
N VAL A 40 7.24 2.03 4.62
CA VAL A 40 6.46 2.57 3.49
C VAL A 40 7.25 2.41 2.20
N VAL A 41 6.61 1.91 1.15
CA VAL A 41 7.17 1.90 -0.22
C VAL A 41 6.30 2.79 -1.09
N VAL A 42 6.92 3.75 -1.78
CA VAL A 42 6.23 4.69 -2.66
C VAL A 42 6.70 4.56 -4.10
N THR A 43 5.75 4.45 -5.03
CA THR A 43 6.10 4.53 -6.46
C THR A 43 6.52 5.97 -6.82
N GLU A 44 7.25 6.16 -7.91
CA GLU A 44 7.66 7.50 -8.38
C GLU A 44 6.47 8.47 -8.55
N LYS A 45 5.33 7.96 -9.03
CA LYS A 45 4.12 8.78 -9.15
C LYS A 45 3.48 9.09 -7.79
N ALA A 46 3.63 8.21 -6.81
CA ALA A 46 3.17 8.47 -5.45
C ALA A 46 3.96 9.59 -4.77
N LYS A 47 5.27 9.71 -5.01
CA LYS A 47 6.11 10.80 -4.47
C LYS A 47 5.52 12.18 -4.78
N THR A 48 5.02 12.37 -6.02
CA THR A 48 4.41 13.64 -6.45
C THR A 48 3.23 14.06 -5.56
N PHE A 49 2.41 13.10 -5.13
CA PHE A 49 1.27 13.36 -4.26
C PHE A 49 1.65 13.39 -2.79
N LEU A 50 2.59 12.54 -2.35
CA LEU A 50 3.10 12.55 -0.99
C LEU A 50 3.71 13.90 -0.62
N ALA A 51 4.42 14.54 -1.55
CA ALA A 51 4.96 15.89 -1.39
C ALA A 51 3.89 16.98 -1.15
N LYS A 52 2.59 16.66 -1.32
CA LYS A 52 1.46 17.55 -1.01
C LYS A 52 0.76 17.19 0.31
N ALA A 53 1.25 16.19 1.03
CA ALA A 53 0.62 15.70 2.26
C ALA A 53 0.61 16.77 3.36
N GLU A 54 1.66 17.59 3.46
CA GLU A 54 1.72 18.71 4.40
C GLU A 54 0.58 19.73 4.18
N ALA A 55 0.34 20.10 2.93
CA ALA A 55 -0.76 21.02 2.59
C ALA A 55 -2.15 20.40 2.83
N TYR A 56 -2.25 19.07 2.84
CA TYR A 56 -3.48 18.35 3.11
C TYR A 56 -3.77 18.21 4.62
N ASP A 57 -2.75 17.82 5.41
CA ASP A 57 -2.84 17.63 6.86
C ASP A 57 -1.45 17.84 7.49
N ALA A 58 -1.16 19.11 7.83
CA ALA A 58 0.14 19.51 8.36
C ALA A 58 0.51 18.81 9.68
N ALA A 59 -0.49 18.54 10.54
CA ALA A 59 -0.25 17.88 11.81
C ALA A 59 0.16 16.40 11.62
N ALA A 60 -0.58 15.67 10.78
CA ALA A 60 -0.23 14.29 10.45
C ALA A 60 1.11 14.23 9.72
N TRP A 61 1.41 15.17 8.83
CA TRP A 61 2.69 15.25 8.13
C TRP A 61 3.86 15.45 9.11
N ALA A 62 3.78 16.43 9.99
CA ALA A 62 4.82 16.71 10.99
C ALA A 62 5.07 15.49 11.90
N THR A 63 4.01 14.84 12.37
CA THR A 63 4.13 13.63 13.18
C THR A 63 4.76 12.47 12.41
N PHE A 64 4.38 12.30 11.14
CA PHE A 64 4.95 11.27 10.27
C PHE A 64 6.44 11.49 10.02
N GLN A 65 6.87 12.73 9.74
CA GLN A 65 8.30 13.07 9.58
C GLN A 65 9.12 12.81 10.85
N ALA A 66 8.52 13.01 12.02
CA ALA A 66 9.17 12.77 13.31
C ALA A 66 9.12 11.29 13.76
N SER A 67 8.32 10.45 13.12
CA SER A 67 8.04 9.07 13.57
C SER A 67 9.21 8.10 13.36
N GLY A 68 10.15 8.42 12.47
CA GLY A 68 11.20 7.48 12.06
C GLY A 68 10.71 6.34 11.14
N ILE A 69 9.47 6.37 10.67
CA ILE A 69 8.97 5.39 9.69
C ILE A 69 9.78 5.53 8.41
N GLU A 70 10.42 4.43 8.01
CA GLU A 70 11.24 4.36 6.80
C GLU A 70 10.36 4.46 5.55
N VAL A 71 10.74 5.31 4.59
CA VAL A 71 10.06 5.48 3.31
C VAL A 71 11.03 5.16 2.18
N LEU A 72 10.73 4.13 1.42
CA LEU A 72 11.56 3.59 0.35
C LEU A 72 10.92 3.79 -1.03
N SER A 73 11.73 3.84 -2.05
CA SER A 73 11.32 4.05 -3.43
C SER A 73 12.26 3.31 -4.39
N ASP A 74 12.01 3.42 -5.69
CA ASP A 74 12.84 2.78 -6.71
C ASP A 74 14.32 3.20 -6.61
N ALA A 75 14.61 4.45 -6.24
CA ALA A 75 15.98 4.93 -6.08
C ALA A 75 16.72 4.14 -4.99
N ASP A 76 16.05 3.86 -3.87
CA ASP A 76 16.66 3.12 -2.76
C ASP A 76 17.03 1.68 -3.14
N GLU A 77 16.27 1.06 -4.06
CA GLU A 77 16.60 -0.26 -4.58
C GLU A 77 17.83 -0.24 -5.47
N TRP A 78 17.89 0.71 -6.41
CA TRP A 78 18.98 0.78 -7.38
C TRP A 78 20.28 1.30 -6.77
N ASP A 79 20.19 2.20 -5.80
CA ASP A 79 21.36 2.75 -5.09
C ASP A 79 21.97 1.73 -4.10
N ALA A 80 21.16 0.81 -3.56
CA ALA A 80 21.61 -0.19 -2.60
C ALA A 80 22.47 -1.31 -3.23
N TRP A 81 22.20 -1.68 -4.50
CA TRP A 81 22.89 -2.78 -5.15
C TRP A 81 24.10 -2.29 -5.95
N GLN A 82 25.32 -2.64 -5.52
CA GLN A 82 26.59 -2.22 -6.10
C GLN A 82 27.38 -3.43 -6.65
N GLU A 83 27.32 -4.58 -5.96
CA GLU A 83 28.07 -5.77 -6.36
C GLU A 83 27.30 -7.07 -6.05
N ILE A 84 27.77 -8.18 -6.64
CA ILE A 84 27.19 -9.51 -6.41
C ILE A 84 27.39 -9.89 -4.92
N GLY A 85 26.27 -10.12 -4.22
CA GLY A 85 26.23 -10.43 -2.79
C GLY A 85 25.54 -9.37 -1.96
N ASP A 86 25.28 -8.19 -2.55
CA ASP A 86 24.48 -7.15 -1.89
C ASP A 86 23.00 -7.58 -1.76
N ASP A 87 22.37 -7.06 -0.72
CA ASP A 87 20.95 -7.29 -0.49
C ASP A 87 20.09 -6.65 -1.59
N VAL A 88 19.09 -7.40 -2.02
CA VAL A 88 18.08 -6.92 -2.97
C VAL A 88 16.88 -6.40 -2.20
N VAL A 89 16.64 -5.10 -2.25
CA VAL A 89 15.69 -4.40 -1.35
C VAL A 89 14.28 -5.01 -1.37
N HIS A 90 13.70 -5.29 -2.55
CA HIS A 90 12.35 -5.89 -2.61
C HIS A 90 12.29 -7.30 -1.99
N VAL A 91 13.39 -8.06 -2.05
CA VAL A 91 13.49 -9.39 -1.42
C VAL A 91 13.55 -9.24 0.09
N GLU A 92 14.35 -8.30 0.61
CA GLU A 92 14.47 -8.06 2.04
C GLU A 92 13.17 -7.50 2.63
N LEU A 93 12.47 -6.60 1.93
CA LEU A 93 11.16 -6.10 2.33
C LEU A 93 10.12 -7.23 2.42
N ARG A 94 10.09 -8.12 1.42
CA ARG A 94 9.21 -9.31 1.42
C ARG A 94 9.52 -10.25 2.59
N LYS A 95 10.80 -10.45 2.94
CA LYS A 95 11.21 -11.27 4.08
C LYS A 95 10.83 -10.61 5.41
N TRP A 96 11.05 -9.30 5.52
CA TRP A 96 10.80 -8.52 6.72
C TRP A 96 9.32 -8.45 7.09
N ALA A 97 8.43 -8.22 6.12
CA ALA A 97 7.02 -7.96 6.36
C ALA A 97 6.21 -9.24 6.64
N ASP A 98 5.24 -9.14 7.53
CA ASP A 98 4.22 -10.16 7.81
C ASP A 98 2.94 -9.90 7.00
N LEU A 99 2.71 -8.65 6.58
CA LEU A 99 1.56 -8.19 5.82
C LEU A 99 1.99 -7.15 4.80
N LEU A 100 1.53 -7.28 3.57
CA LEU A 100 1.58 -6.23 2.55
C LEU A 100 0.23 -5.53 2.47
N VAL A 101 0.23 -4.21 2.63
CA VAL A 101 -0.95 -3.35 2.42
C VAL A 101 -0.63 -2.37 1.30
N VAL A 102 -1.37 -2.37 0.19
CA VAL A 102 -1.22 -1.35 -0.85
C VAL A 102 -2.39 -0.37 -0.80
N ALA A 103 -2.15 0.79 -0.21
CA ALA A 103 -3.14 1.84 0.03
C ALA A 103 -2.51 3.25 -0.04
N PRO A 104 -2.84 4.05 -1.08
CA PRO A 104 -3.80 3.74 -2.15
C PRO A 104 -3.24 2.81 -3.22
N LEU A 105 -4.10 1.98 -3.82
CA LEU A 105 -3.82 1.23 -5.03
C LEU A 105 -4.43 1.96 -6.24
N SER A 106 -3.59 2.49 -7.13
CA SER A 106 -4.05 3.13 -8.38
C SER A 106 -4.51 2.10 -9.42
N ALA A 107 -5.31 2.53 -10.40
CA ALA A 107 -5.72 1.66 -11.52
C ALA A 107 -4.51 1.09 -12.28
N ASN A 108 -3.44 1.90 -12.44
CA ASN A 108 -2.21 1.44 -13.09
C ASN A 108 -1.52 0.33 -12.28
N SER A 109 -1.31 0.54 -10.98
CA SER A 109 -0.66 -0.46 -10.13
C SER A 109 -1.53 -1.69 -9.94
N LEU A 110 -2.87 -1.54 -9.89
CA LEU A 110 -3.80 -2.67 -9.91
C LEU A 110 -3.60 -3.53 -11.16
N ALA A 111 -3.53 -2.90 -12.35
CA ALA A 111 -3.28 -3.61 -13.60
C ALA A 111 -1.91 -4.29 -13.62
N LYS A 112 -0.85 -3.63 -13.11
CA LYS A 112 0.48 -4.24 -12.98
C LYS A 112 0.46 -5.49 -12.12
N LEU A 113 -0.10 -5.39 -10.92
CA LEU A 113 -0.18 -6.51 -9.97
C LEU A 113 -0.97 -7.69 -10.54
N ALA A 114 -2.11 -7.43 -11.18
CA ALA A 114 -2.95 -8.45 -11.78
C ALA A 114 -2.28 -9.18 -12.95
N ASN A 115 -1.42 -8.47 -13.72
CA ASN A 115 -0.72 -9.03 -14.87
C ASN A 115 0.72 -9.46 -14.57
N GLY A 116 1.18 -9.37 -13.33
CA GLY A 116 2.51 -9.79 -12.90
C GLY A 116 3.65 -8.89 -13.39
N LEU A 117 3.38 -7.63 -13.74
CA LEU A 117 4.40 -6.64 -14.08
C LEU A 117 5.13 -6.18 -12.80
N CYS A 118 6.45 -6.03 -12.90
CA CYS A 118 7.31 -5.69 -11.77
C CYS A 118 8.46 -4.75 -12.24
N ASP A 119 8.11 -3.50 -12.52
CA ASP A 119 9.00 -2.47 -13.06
C ASP A 119 9.26 -1.32 -12.07
N ASP A 120 8.82 -1.47 -10.82
CA ASP A 120 9.07 -0.57 -9.69
C ASP A 120 9.20 -1.38 -8.39
N LEU A 121 9.81 -0.80 -7.34
CA LEU A 121 10.07 -1.46 -6.05
C LEU A 121 8.79 -2.08 -5.45
N LEU A 122 7.66 -1.39 -5.53
CA LEU A 122 6.39 -1.88 -5.00
C LEU A 122 5.90 -3.12 -5.75
N SER A 123 5.91 -3.07 -7.08
CA SER A 123 5.47 -4.19 -7.92
C SER A 123 6.45 -5.36 -7.87
N CYS A 124 7.77 -5.12 -7.77
CA CYS A 124 8.78 -6.16 -7.53
C CYS A 124 8.55 -6.85 -6.19
N THR A 125 8.30 -6.10 -5.11
CA THR A 125 7.99 -6.66 -3.79
C THR A 125 6.72 -7.51 -3.83
N ALA A 126 5.66 -7.02 -4.48
CA ALA A 126 4.40 -7.76 -4.64
C ALA A 126 4.57 -9.01 -5.52
N ARG A 127 5.43 -8.97 -6.54
CA ARG A 127 5.73 -10.12 -7.39
C ARG A 127 6.52 -11.20 -6.66
N ALA A 128 7.39 -10.80 -5.73
CA ALA A 128 8.15 -11.70 -4.86
C ALA A 128 7.37 -12.11 -3.61
N TRP A 129 6.13 -11.64 -3.44
CA TRP A 129 5.36 -11.87 -2.21
C TRP A 129 5.10 -13.35 -1.97
N ASP A 130 5.16 -13.72 -0.70
CA ASP A 130 4.81 -15.05 -0.21
C ASP A 130 3.30 -15.08 0.10
N PHE A 131 2.52 -15.73 -0.73
CA PHE A 131 1.07 -15.76 -0.61
C PHE A 131 0.55 -16.64 0.56
N ASP A 132 1.44 -17.26 1.34
CA ASP A 132 1.10 -17.78 2.67
C ASP A 132 0.97 -16.63 3.70
N LYS A 133 1.49 -15.43 3.39
CA LYS A 133 1.29 -14.21 4.15
C LYS A 133 0.14 -13.38 3.57
N PRO A 134 -0.61 -12.66 4.42
CA PRO A 134 -1.71 -11.83 3.94
C PRO A 134 -1.25 -10.66 3.07
N PHE A 135 -2.11 -10.31 2.12
CA PHE A 135 -1.96 -9.17 1.24
C PHE A 135 -3.30 -8.44 1.13
N VAL A 136 -3.32 -7.15 1.47
CA VAL A 136 -4.51 -6.29 1.47
C VAL A 136 -4.32 -5.14 0.50
N VAL A 137 -5.33 -4.81 -0.27
CA VAL A 137 -5.32 -3.66 -1.19
C VAL A 137 -6.50 -2.73 -0.94
N ALA A 138 -6.27 -1.42 -1.03
CA ALA A 138 -7.30 -0.39 -0.95
C ALA A 138 -7.28 0.46 -2.23
N PRO A 139 -8.11 0.15 -3.23
CA PRO A 139 -8.18 0.89 -4.48
C PRO A 139 -8.59 2.34 -4.29
N ALA A 140 -7.96 3.25 -5.07
CA ALA A 140 -8.31 4.66 -5.11
C ALA A 140 -8.05 5.25 -6.50
N MET A 141 -9.14 5.60 -7.20
CA MET A 141 -9.09 6.08 -8.58
C MET A 141 -10.36 6.91 -8.90
N ASN A 142 -10.37 7.60 -10.02
CA ASN A 142 -11.56 8.28 -10.53
C ASN A 142 -12.72 7.31 -10.75
N THR A 143 -13.97 7.77 -10.62
CA THR A 143 -15.17 6.93 -10.75
C THR A 143 -15.24 6.23 -12.12
N ALA A 144 -14.89 6.89 -13.22
CA ALA A 144 -14.88 6.27 -14.54
C ALA A 144 -13.83 5.13 -14.64
N MET A 145 -12.69 5.27 -13.99
CA MET A 145 -11.68 4.19 -13.88
C MET A 145 -12.19 3.07 -12.97
N TRP A 146 -12.87 3.40 -11.89
CA TRP A 146 -13.44 2.39 -10.99
C TRP A 146 -14.52 1.54 -11.68
N THR A 147 -15.41 2.16 -12.45
CA THR A 147 -16.48 1.47 -13.18
C THR A 147 -16.01 0.83 -14.49
N HIS A 148 -14.75 1.03 -14.88
CA HIS A 148 -14.19 0.43 -16.08
C HIS A 148 -14.16 -1.12 -15.94
N PRO A 149 -14.58 -1.88 -16.98
CA PRO A 149 -14.64 -3.35 -16.90
C PRO A 149 -13.34 -4.01 -16.43
N LEU A 150 -12.17 -3.52 -16.87
CA LEU A 150 -10.88 -4.07 -16.45
C LEU A 150 -10.62 -3.94 -14.94
N THR A 151 -11.19 -2.95 -14.26
CA THR A 151 -11.01 -2.81 -12.80
C THR A 151 -11.60 -4.01 -12.06
N ALA A 152 -12.80 -4.42 -12.43
CA ALA A 152 -13.45 -5.60 -11.84
C ALA A 152 -12.67 -6.89 -12.17
N THR A 153 -12.18 -7.03 -13.42
CA THR A 153 -11.37 -8.18 -13.84
C THR A 153 -10.08 -8.26 -13.02
N HIS A 154 -9.31 -7.20 -12.96
CA HIS A 154 -8.05 -7.20 -12.23
C HIS A 154 -8.23 -7.44 -10.72
N LEU A 155 -9.30 -6.93 -10.12
CA LEU A 155 -9.62 -7.24 -8.71
C LEU A 155 -10.00 -8.70 -8.52
N ALA A 156 -10.70 -9.31 -9.49
CA ALA A 156 -10.99 -10.74 -9.45
C ALA A 156 -9.72 -11.59 -9.57
N ASP A 157 -8.79 -11.21 -10.44
CA ASP A 157 -7.50 -11.89 -10.61
C ASP A 157 -6.68 -11.84 -9.31
N LEU A 158 -6.59 -10.67 -8.65
CA LEU A 158 -5.92 -10.55 -7.35
C LEU A 158 -6.61 -11.40 -6.26
N ARG A 159 -7.94 -11.47 -6.29
CA ARG A 159 -8.69 -12.31 -5.33
C ARG A 159 -8.38 -13.80 -5.49
N VAL A 160 -8.17 -14.29 -6.72
CA VAL A 160 -7.74 -15.67 -6.98
C VAL A 160 -6.39 -15.96 -6.32
N LEU A 161 -5.50 -14.97 -6.23
CA LEU A 161 -4.22 -15.06 -5.51
C LEU A 161 -4.36 -14.93 -3.99
N GLY A 162 -5.58 -14.74 -3.46
CA GLY A 162 -5.81 -14.58 -2.02
C GLY A 162 -5.69 -13.13 -1.51
N VAL A 163 -5.54 -12.15 -2.39
CA VAL A 163 -5.48 -10.72 -2.01
C VAL A 163 -6.84 -10.23 -1.56
N ALA A 164 -6.90 -9.64 -0.37
CA ALA A 164 -8.11 -9.03 0.16
C ALA A 164 -8.23 -7.57 -0.31
N ALA A 165 -9.41 -7.17 -0.79
CA ALA A 165 -9.65 -5.79 -1.22
C ALA A 165 -10.59 -5.07 -0.25
N VAL A 166 -10.16 -3.90 0.23
CA VAL A 166 -11.00 -2.95 0.97
C VAL A 166 -11.77 -2.12 -0.04
N PRO A 167 -13.11 -2.17 -0.08
CA PRO A 167 -13.89 -1.43 -1.05
C PRO A 167 -13.65 0.08 -0.95
N PRO A 168 -13.58 0.82 -2.09
CA PRO A 168 -13.45 2.27 -2.05
C PRO A 168 -14.72 2.92 -1.47
N ALA A 169 -14.53 4.08 -0.86
CA ALA A 169 -15.64 4.90 -0.39
C ALA A 169 -16.33 5.63 -1.56
N SER A 170 -17.61 5.91 -1.39
CA SER A 170 -18.35 6.79 -2.29
C SER A 170 -18.38 8.20 -1.71
N LYS A 171 -17.64 9.12 -2.36
CA LYS A 171 -17.45 10.51 -1.91
C LYS A 171 -17.30 11.45 -3.11
N LYS A 172 -17.27 12.77 -2.83
CA LYS A 172 -16.76 13.73 -3.80
C LYS A 172 -15.26 13.50 -3.98
N LEU A 173 -14.84 13.23 -5.20
CA LEU A 173 -13.46 12.97 -5.59
C LEU A 173 -12.71 14.29 -5.84
N ALA A 174 -11.38 14.23 -5.90
CA ALA A 174 -10.53 15.39 -6.17
C ALA A 174 -10.78 16.03 -7.55
N CYS A 175 -11.31 15.28 -8.51
CA CYS A 175 -11.71 15.78 -9.83
C CYS A 175 -13.08 16.48 -9.81
N GLY A 176 -13.80 16.50 -8.68
CA GLY A 176 -15.13 17.09 -8.53
C GLY A 176 -16.29 16.10 -8.73
N ASP A 177 -16.04 14.93 -9.29
CA ASP A 177 -17.05 13.89 -9.46
C ASP A 177 -17.53 13.35 -8.10
N VAL A 178 -18.79 12.94 -8.04
CA VAL A 178 -19.38 12.26 -6.88
C VAL A 178 -19.67 10.81 -7.26
N GLY A 179 -19.04 9.88 -6.55
CA GLY A 179 -19.22 8.46 -6.84
C GLY A 179 -18.23 7.56 -6.11
N PRO A 180 -18.26 6.26 -6.40
CA PRO A 180 -17.28 5.31 -5.88
C PRO A 180 -15.90 5.54 -6.49
N GLY A 181 -14.85 5.18 -5.76
CA GLY A 181 -13.46 5.29 -6.21
C GLY A 181 -12.55 6.04 -5.23
N ALA A 182 -13.11 6.72 -4.22
CA ALA A 182 -12.29 7.32 -3.17
C ALA A 182 -11.63 6.25 -2.30
N LEU A 183 -10.39 6.50 -1.85
CA LEU A 183 -9.73 5.63 -0.87
C LEU A 183 -10.66 5.41 0.34
N ALA A 184 -10.77 4.15 0.77
CA ALA A 184 -11.44 3.77 2.01
C ALA A 184 -10.91 4.61 3.19
N ASP A 185 -11.73 4.76 4.23
CA ASP A 185 -11.31 5.51 5.41
C ASP A 185 -10.19 4.76 6.16
N VAL A 186 -9.27 5.53 6.76
CA VAL A 186 -8.10 4.98 7.45
C VAL A 186 -8.47 3.87 8.45
N PRO A 187 -9.48 4.05 9.33
CA PRO A 187 -9.87 2.97 10.25
C PRO A 187 -10.30 1.68 9.55
N ALA A 188 -11.00 1.78 8.42
CA ALA A 188 -11.44 0.60 7.67
C ALA A 188 -10.24 -0.18 7.09
N ILE A 189 -9.20 0.52 6.63
CA ILE A 189 -7.98 -0.11 6.14
C ILE A 189 -7.21 -0.77 7.28
N VAL A 190 -7.07 -0.10 8.43
CA VAL A 190 -6.41 -0.64 9.63
C VAL A 190 -7.14 -1.88 10.12
N THR A 191 -8.46 -1.84 10.24
CA THR A 191 -9.28 -3.00 10.64
C THR A 191 -9.12 -4.17 9.65
N ALA A 192 -9.10 -3.91 8.34
CA ALA A 192 -8.89 -4.96 7.34
C ALA A 192 -7.48 -5.56 7.43
N ALA A 193 -6.48 -4.75 7.72
CA ALA A 193 -5.09 -5.19 7.94
C ALA A 193 -4.99 -6.10 9.17
N GLY A 194 -5.60 -5.71 10.29
CA GLY A 194 -5.67 -6.53 11.50
C GLY A 194 -6.37 -7.85 11.27
N ALA A 195 -7.57 -7.81 10.66
CA ALA A 195 -8.33 -9.02 10.34
C ALA A 195 -7.54 -9.99 9.44
N ALA A 196 -6.74 -9.48 8.50
CA ALA A 196 -5.90 -10.31 7.64
C ALA A 196 -4.78 -11.02 8.41
N LEU A 197 -4.28 -10.43 9.51
CA LEU A 197 -3.31 -11.05 10.43
C LEU A 197 -3.95 -11.91 11.52
N GLY A 198 -5.30 -11.94 11.61
CA GLY A 198 -6.02 -12.60 12.70
C GLY A 198 -5.98 -11.81 14.01
N GLU A 199 -5.76 -10.50 13.94
CA GLU A 199 -5.70 -9.55 15.06
C GLU A 199 -6.94 -8.63 15.05
N ALA A 200 -7.33 -8.13 16.23
CA ALA A 200 -8.39 -7.13 16.40
C ALA A 200 -7.76 -5.74 16.56
N TRP A 201 -7.62 -5.00 15.45
CA TRP A 201 -7.05 -3.66 15.39
C TRP A 201 -8.11 -2.58 15.25
#